data_5347d50edfd56a51164d89f3f8e47887
#
_entry.id   5347d50edfd56a51164d89f3f8e47887
#
_cell.length_a   1.000
_cell.length_b   1.000
_cell.length_c   1.000
_cell.angle_alpha   90.00
_cell.angle_beta   90.00
_cell.angle_gamma   90.00
#
_symmetry.space_group_name_H-M   'P 1'
#
loop_
_entity.id
_entity.type
_entity.pdbx_description
1 polymer ?
#
loop_
_entity_poly.entity_id
_entity_poly.type
_entity_poly.pdbx_seq_one_letter_code
_entity_poly.pdbx_strand_id
1 'polypeptide(L)'
;MVSGFNTTAESNIIVSFEKMDAEIQIRECVTLDELSSCVDLQREVFALPDIEISPVRHLIVSKSAGGFILGAFADSELVGFVLSVPAVIRGAHAFYSHMTAVKETFQSSGIGASLKWAQRDEALCRGVKIVKWTFEPWKARNAYFNLEKLGAIVSEYHPNFYGVDYTTASTGEVPIALASDRLFAEWHLESDKVKSLAAGESYDEMNDPSAEIAVVADWSNLVEDDPVAAIAEQERLRREFEAAFAHGLIGRGFVRDDSSPKYLLFK
;
A
#
# COMPACT_ATOMS: atom_id res chain seq x y z
N MET A 1 30.20 -10.21 -29.81
CA MET A 1 30.21 -11.19 -28.71
C MET A 1 29.67 -10.46 -27.49
N VAL A 2 28.41 -10.65 -27.16
CA VAL A 2 27.79 -10.11 -25.95
C VAL A 2 27.63 -11.29 -25.01
N SER A 3 28.46 -11.31 -23.97
CA SER A 3 28.50 -12.35 -22.96
C SER A 3 27.48 -12.05 -21.84
N GLY A 4 26.60 -13.02 -21.61
CA GLY A 4 26.15 -13.41 -20.27
C GLY A 4 25.27 -12.45 -19.48
N PHE A 5 23.95 -12.52 -19.68
CA PHE A 5 23.03 -12.21 -18.61
C PHE A 5 23.09 -13.33 -17.58
N ASN A 6 23.63 -13.02 -16.40
CA ASN A 6 23.55 -13.92 -15.25
C ASN A 6 22.08 -14.01 -14.82
N THR A 7 21.54 -15.20 -14.90
CA THR A 7 20.26 -15.61 -14.27
C THR A 7 20.42 -15.46 -12.76
N THR A 8 19.78 -14.44 -12.19
CA THR A 8 19.56 -14.34 -10.76
C THR A 8 18.68 -15.51 -10.33
N ALA A 9 19.09 -16.21 -9.27
CA ALA A 9 18.32 -17.30 -8.68
C ALA A 9 16.90 -16.81 -8.36
N GLU A 10 15.88 -17.55 -8.79
CA GLU A 10 14.48 -17.30 -8.45
C GLU A 10 14.33 -17.32 -6.93
N SER A 11 14.03 -16.16 -6.35
CA SER A 11 13.75 -16.03 -4.93
C SER A 11 12.33 -16.53 -4.68
N ASN A 12 12.19 -17.81 -4.36
CA ASN A 12 10.92 -18.39 -3.93
C ASN A 12 10.82 -18.27 -2.40
N ILE A 13 9.87 -17.49 -1.92
CA ILE A 13 9.58 -17.37 -0.48
C ILE A 13 8.35 -18.23 -0.19
N ILE A 14 8.52 -19.26 0.65
CA ILE A 14 7.43 -20.13 1.10
C ILE A 14 7.00 -19.66 2.50
N VAL A 15 5.72 -19.33 2.67
CA VAL A 15 5.16 -18.90 3.95
C VAL A 15 4.01 -19.82 4.31
N SER A 16 4.08 -20.43 5.49
CA SER A 16 3.00 -21.25 6.03
C SER A 16 2.09 -20.39 6.90
N PHE A 17 0.79 -20.45 6.68
CA PHE A 17 -0.21 -19.73 7.45
C PHE A 17 -1.05 -20.70 8.28
N GLU A 18 -1.02 -20.56 9.61
CA GLU A 18 -1.74 -21.45 10.56
C GLU A 18 -3.27 -21.50 10.38
N LYS A 19 -3.84 -20.52 9.68
CA LYS A 19 -5.30 -20.41 9.44
C LYS A 19 -5.79 -21.07 8.16
N MET A 20 -4.89 -21.58 7.33
CA MET A 20 -5.24 -22.14 6.02
C MET A 20 -4.44 -23.41 5.80
N ASP A 21 -5.10 -24.50 5.42
CA ASP A 21 -4.45 -25.77 5.02
C ASP A 21 -3.67 -25.67 3.69
N ALA A 22 -3.40 -24.45 3.20
CA ALA A 22 -2.70 -24.18 1.95
C ALA A 22 -1.34 -23.51 2.20
N GLU A 23 -0.32 -24.04 1.57
CA GLU A 23 1.01 -23.43 1.49
C GLU A 23 0.97 -22.27 0.49
N ILE A 24 1.38 -21.06 0.91
CA ILE A 24 1.44 -19.90 0.05
C ILE A 24 2.87 -19.67 -0.43
N GLN A 25 3.06 -19.73 -1.74
CA GLN A 25 4.31 -19.41 -2.38
C GLN A 25 4.30 -17.96 -2.90
N ILE A 26 5.30 -17.16 -2.50
CA ILE A 26 5.49 -15.81 -3.06
C ILE A 26 6.66 -15.86 -4.03
N ARG A 27 6.39 -15.51 -5.28
CA ARG A 27 7.37 -15.48 -6.37
C ARG A 27 7.00 -14.47 -7.45
N GLU A 28 7.91 -14.20 -8.36
CA GLU A 28 7.63 -13.30 -9.48
C GLU A 28 6.60 -13.92 -10.45
N CYS A 29 5.66 -13.10 -10.93
CA CYS A 29 4.76 -13.44 -12.03
C CYS A 29 5.53 -13.34 -13.36
N VAL A 30 5.68 -14.45 -14.07
CA VAL A 30 6.51 -14.53 -15.29
C VAL A 30 5.74 -14.83 -16.57
N THR A 31 4.63 -15.58 -16.47
CA THR A 31 3.83 -16.00 -17.63
C THR A 31 2.73 -14.99 -17.95
N LEU A 32 2.25 -15.01 -19.21
CA LEU A 32 1.12 -14.19 -19.62
C LEU A 32 -0.17 -14.55 -18.87
N ASP A 33 -0.35 -15.83 -18.53
CA ASP A 33 -1.52 -16.30 -17.78
C ASP A 33 -1.50 -15.76 -16.35
N GLU A 34 -0.33 -15.73 -15.69
CA GLU A 34 -0.18 -15.13 -14.37
C GLU A 34 -0.42 -13.62 -14.39
N LEU A 35 0.06 -12.92 -15.43
CA LEU A 35 -0.23 -11.49 -15.59
C LEU A 35 -1.71 -11.24 -15.88
N SER A 36 -2.38 -12.12 -16.62
CA SER A 36 -3.83 -12.06 -16.83
C SER A 36 -4.59 -12.27 -15.52
N SER A 37 -4.17 -13.23 -14.70
CA SER A 37 -4.72 -13.44 -13.35
C SER A 37 -4.56 -12.21 -12.44
N CYS A 38 -3.45 -11.45 -12.57
CA CYS A 38 -3.31 -10.16 -11.87
C CYS A 38 -4.36 -9.13 -12.32
N VAL A 39 -4.74 -9.12 -13.61
CA VAL A 39 -5.79 -8.23 -14.13
C VAL A 39 -7.17 -8.64 -13.61
N ASP A 40 -7.45 -9.93 -13.56
CA ASP A 40 -8.73 -10.43 -13.03
C ASP A 40 -8.85 -10.14 -11.53
N LEU A 41 -7.76 -10.30 -10.78
CA LEU A 41 -7.73 -9.98 -9.35
C LEU A 41 -7.90 -8.47 -9.08
N GLN A 42 -7.46 -7.59 -9.98
CA GLN A 42 -7.77 -6.15 -9.88
C GLN A 42 -9.27 -5.89 -9.93
N ARG A 43 -10.00 -6.54 -10.85
CA ARG A 43 -11.46 -6.41 -10.97
C ARG A 43 -12.17 -6.88 -9.71
N GLU A 44 -11.76 -8.05 -9.20
CA GLU A 44 -12.35 -8.65 -8.01
C GLU A 44 -12.16 -7.78 -6.76
N VAL A 45 -10.94 -7.24 -6.55
CA VAL A 45 -10.56 -6.59 -5.29
C VAL A 45 -10.88 -5.10 -5.25
N PHE A 46 -10.66 -4.39 -6.37
CA PHE A 46 -10.77 -2.92 -6.37
C PHE A 46 -12.14 -2.43 -6.85
N ALA A 47 -12.95 -3.27 -7.45
CA ALA A 47 -14.26 -2.90 -8.03
C ALA A 47 -14.21 -1.66 -8.93
N LEU A 48 -13.07 -1.43 -9.61
CA LEU A 48 -12.85 -0.30 -10.51
C LEU A 48 -13.54 -0.56 -11.86
N PRO A 49 -14.00 0.50 -12.55
CA PRO A 49 -14.46 0.36 -13.93
C PRO A 49 -13.32 -0.13 -14.84
N ASP A 50 -13.67 -0.86 -15.89
CA ASP A 50 -12.67 -1.49 -16.79
C ASP A 50 -11.65 -0.51 -17.37
N ILE A 51 -12.01 0.78 -17.53
CA ILE A 51 -11.10 1.83 -18.01
C ILE A 51 -9.97 2.15 -17.04
N GLU A 52 -10.15 1.86 -15.74
CA GLU A 52 -9.18 2.11 -14.66
C GLU A 52 -8.33 0.85 -14.35
N ILE A 53 -8.66 -0.28 -14.94
CA ILE A 53 -7.91 -1.53 -14.76
C ILE A 53 -6.59 -1.47 -15.53
N SER A 54 -5.49 -1.72 -14.85
CA SER A 54 -4.17 -1.83 -15.50
C SER A 54 -4.09 -3.09 -16.37
N PRO A 55 -4.07 -2.96 -17.70
CA PRO A 55 -4.11 -4.13 -18.60
C PRO A 55 -2.79 -4.91 -18.60
N VAL A 56 -2.82 -6.15 -19.05
CA VAL A 56 -1.63 -7.02 -19.17
C VAL A 56 -0.45 -6.31 -19.86
N ARG A 57 -0.72 -5.51 -20.88
CA ARG A 57 0.34 -4.77 -21.61
C ARG A 57 1.04 -3.76 -20.69
N HIS A 58 0.32 -3.09 -19.77
CA HIS A 58 0.93 -2.20 -18.79
C HIS A 58 1.83 -2.99 -17.82
N LEU A 59 1.39 -4.17 -17.38
CA LEU A 59 2.18 -5.05 -16.51
C LEU A 59 3.49 -5.50 -17.20
N ILE A 60 3.42 -5.88 -18.47
CA ILE A 60 4.60 -6.26 -19.28
C ILE A 60 5.57 -5.08 -19.41
N VAL A 61 5.06 -3.89 -19.76
CA VAL A 61 5.91 -2.69 -19.93
C VAL A 61 6.55 -2.29 -18.60
N SER A 62 5.82 -2.36 -17.49
CA SER A 62 6.35 -2.07 -16.15
C SER A 62 7.51 -3.01 -15.81
N LYS A 63 7.39 -4.32 -16.09
CA LYS A 63 8.50 -5.28 -15.92
C LYS A 63 9.67 -4.96 -16.84
N SER A 64 9.40 -4.68 -18.12
CA SER A 64 10.45 -4.36 -19.10
C SER A 64 11.21 -3.08 -18.78
N ALA A 65 10.57 -2.14 -18.09
CA ALA A 65 11.17 -0.90 -17.58
C ALA A 65 12.00 -1.08 -16.31
N GLY A 66 12.15 -2.31 -15.80
CA GLY A 66 12.89 -2.61 -14.57
C GLY A 66 12.00 -2.73 -13.31
N GLY A 67 10.68 -2.70 -13.48
CA GLY A 67 9.74 -3.05 -12.42
C GLY A 67 9.63 -4.56 -12.21
N PHE A 68 8.82 -4.96 -11.23
CA PHE A 68 8.55 -6.37 -10.95
C PHE A 68 7.13 -6.57 -10.40
N ILE A 69 6.63 -7.78 -10.52
CA ILE A 69 5.32 -8.18 -10.00
C ILE A 69 5.53 -9.46 -9.21
N LEU A 70 5.30 -9.40 -7.90
CA LEU A 70 5.30 -10.60 -7.06
C LEU A 70 3.86 -11.07 -6.87
N GLY A 71 3.63 -12.34 -7.11
CA GLY A 71 2.37 -13.03 -6.86
C GLY A 71 2.45 -13.92 -5.64
N ALA A 72 1.38 -13.99 -4.87
CA ALA A 72 1.14 -14.99 -3.86
C ALA A 72 0.26 -16.09 -4.45
N PHE A 73 0.73 -17.31 -4.42
CA PHE A 73 0.07 -18.48 -5.01
C PHE A 73 -0.30 -19.49 -3.93
N ALA A 74 -1.59 -19.86 -3.89
CA ALA A 74 -2.07 -21.03 -3.16
C ALA A 74 -2.12 -22.19 -4.16
N ASP A 75 -1.28 -23.18 -4.02
CA ASP A 75 -1.01 -24.20 -5.04
C ASP A 75 -0.60 -23.53 -6.36
N SER A 76 -1.50 -23.46 -7.35
CA SER A 76 -1.28 -22.80 -8.64
C SER A 76 -2.15 -21.56 -8.84
N GLU A 77 -3.06 -21.25 -7.91
CA GLU A 77 -3.97 -20.11 -7.99
C GLU A 77 -3.29 -18.84 -7.48
N LEU A 78 -3.34 -17.75 -8.26
CA LEU A 78 -2.94 -16.44 -7.82
C LEU A 78 -3.99 -15.86 -6.85
N VAL A 79 -3.61 -15.71 -5.57
CA VAL A 79 -4.47 -15.20 -4.51
C VAL A 79 -4.11 -13.80 -4.03
N GLY A 80 -3.00 -13.27 -4.50
CA GLY A 80 -2.59 -11.90 -4.25
C GLY A 80 -1.41 -11.49 -5.12
N PHE A 81 -1.21 -10.18 -5.31
CA PHE A 81 -0.03 -9.67 -6.00
C PHE A 81 0.34 -8.27 -5.53
N VAL A 82 1.58 -7.87 -5.80
CA VAL A 82 2.08 -6.50 -5.68
C VAL A 82 2.81 -6.10 -6.96
N LEU A 83 2.46 -4.93 -7.51
CA LEU A 83 3.12 -4.33 -8.68
C LEU A 83 4.05 -3.20 -8.25
N SER A 84 5.32 -3.31 -8.61
CA SER A 84 6.37 -2.30 -8.40
C SER A 84 6.77 -1.68 -9.72
N VAL A 85 6.59 -0.36 -9.85
CA VAL A 85 6.97 0.41 -11.04
C VAL A 85 8.23 1.21 -10.72
N PRO A 86 9.23 1.26 -11.62
CA PRO A 86 10.42 2.10 -11.40
C PRO A 86 10.04 3.56 -11.24
N ALA A 87 10.68 4.23 -10.30
CA ALA A 87 10.44 5.64 -10.00
C ALA A 87 11.75 6.36 -9.70
N VAL A 88 11.73 7.68 -9.77
CA VAL A 88 12.79 8.55 -9.26
C VAL A 88 12.17 9.48 -8.22
N ILE A 89 12.65 9.38 -6.98
CA ILE A 89 12.15 10.18 -5.86
C ILE A 89 13.32 11.00 -5.32
N ARG A 90 13.19 12.33 -5.36
CA ARG A 90 14.24 13.27 -4.94
C ARG A 90 15.62 12.95 -5.56
N GLY A 91 15.63 12.53 -6.83
CA GLY A 91 16.84 12.18 -7.59
C GLY A 91 17.41 10.79 -7.31
N ALA A 92 16.84 10.02 -6.41
CA ALA A 92 17.24 8.65 -6.13
C ALA A 92 16.36 7.63 -6.86
N HIS A 93 16.94 6.51 -7.28
CA HIS A 93 16.16 5.38 -7.78
C HIS A 93 15.29 4.82 -6.66
N ALA A 94 14.03 4.58 -7.00
CA ALA A 94 13.00 4.08 -6.09
C ALA A 94 12.03 3.17 -6.84
N PHE A 95 11.14 2.50 -6.11
CA PHE A 95 9.96 1.89 -6.69
C PHE A 95 8.69 2.61 -6.21
N TYR A 96 7.74 2.75 -7.11
CA TYR A 96 6.37 3.07 -6.76
C TYR A 96 5.58 1.75 -6.68
N SER A 97 5.05 1.44 -5.49
CA SER A 97 4.16 0.30 -5.29
C SER A 97 2.78 0.68 -5.80
N HIS A 98 2.52 0.39 -7.07
CA HIS A 98 1.33 0.91 -7.76
C HIS A 98 0.04 0.30 -7.20
N MET A 99 0.04 -1.01 -6.93
CA MET A 99 -1.08 -1.70 -6.32
C MET A 99 -0.64 -2.93 -5.55
N THR A 100 -1.40 -3.28 -4.52
CA THR A 100 -1.30 -4.55 -3.80
C THR A 100 -2.72 -5.07 -3.61
N ALA A 101 -3.02 -6.22 -4.16
CA ALA A 101 -4.32 -6.86 -4.06
C ALA A 101 -4.19 -8.23 -3.40
N VAL A 102 -5.16 -8.60 -2.59
CA VAL A 102 -5.33 -9.95 -2.01
C VAL A 102 -6.79 -10.32 -2.13
N LYS A 103 -7.05 -11.48 -2.71
CA LYS A 103 -8.39 -12.05 -2.89
C LYS A 103 -9.16 -12.02 -1.57
N GLU A 104 -10.43 -11.65 -1.58
CA GLU A 104 -11.22 -11.40 -0.37
C GLU A 104 -11.16 -12.58 0.62
N THR A 105 -11.33 -13.79 0.12
CA THR A 105 -11.28 -15.02 0.92
C THR A 105 -9.92 -15.25 1.62
N PHE A 106 -8.87 -14.62 1.15
CA PHE A 106 -7.49 -14.71 1.67
C PHE A 106 -7.05 -13.45 2.43
N GLN A 107 -7.93 -12.44 2.55
CA GLN A 107 -7.61 -11.24 3.34
C GLN A 107 -7.54 -11.56 4.83
N SER A 108 -6.85 -10.69 5.57
CA SER A 108 -6.62 -10.84 7.03
C SER A 108 -5.82 -12.09 7.45
N SER A 109 -5.28 -12.86 6.48
CA SER A 109 -4.40 -14.01 6.72
C SER A 109 -2.92 -13.66 6.86
N GLY A 110 -2.52 -12.41 6.53
CA GLY A 110 -1.10 -12.00 6.53
C GLY A 110 -0.46 -11.94 5.14
N ILE A 111 -1.10 -12.45 4.08
CA ILE A 111 -0.56 -12.48 2.71
C ILE A 111 -0.15 -11.08 2.22
N GLY A 112 -0.96 -10.06 2.47
CA GLY A 112 -0.62 -8.69 2.10
C GLY A 112 0.67 -8.18 2.75
N ALA A 113 0.91 -8.54 4.01
CA ALA A 113 2.16 -8.23 4.70
C ALA A 113 3.34 -8.98 4.09
N SER A 114 3.18 -10.28 3.85
CA SER A 114 4.23 -11.12 3.24
C SER A 114 4.60 -10.63 1.84
N LEU A 115 3.62 -10.21 1.00
CA LEU A 115 3.86 -9.59 -0.31
C LEU A 115 4.66 -8.29 -0.16
N LYS A 116 4.35 -7.45 0.82
CA LYS A 116 5.10 -6.20 1.06
C LYS A 116 6.52 -6.48 1.54
N TRP A 117 6.73 -7.42 2.44
CA TRP A 117 8.08 -7.81 2.88
C TRP A 117 8.89 -8.42 1.74
N ALA A 118 8.31 -9.29 0.92
CA ALA A 118 8.95 -9.79 -0.30
C ALA A 118 9.27 -8.66 -1.30
N GLN A 119 8.38 -7.66 -1.44
CA GLN A 119 8.64 -6.45 -2.23
C GLN A 119 9.87 -5.68 -1.72
N ARG A 120 10.01 -5.56 -0.40
CA ARG A 120 11.19 -4.94 0.21
C ARG A 120 12.47 -5.69 -0.17
N ASP A 121 12.48 -6.99 0.03
CA ASP A 121 13.67 -7.81 -0.20
C ASP A 121 14.08 -7.78 -1.68
N GLU A 122 13.13 -7.85 -2.59
CA GLU A 122 13.36 -7.72 -4.03
C GLU A 122 13.89 -6.32 -4.39
N ALA A 123 13.33 -5.26 -3.81
CA ALA A 123 13.81 -3.89 -4.02
C ALA A 123 15.26 -3.73 -3.54
N LEU A 124 15.59 -4.24 -2.35
CA LEU A 124 16.96 -4.22 -1.80
C LEU A 124 17.93 -5.05 -2.65
N CYS A 125 17.52 -6.21 -3.16
CA CYS A 125 18.32 -7.02 -4.07
C CYS A 125 18.66 -6.25 -5.35
N ARG A 126 17.77 -5.39 -5.83
CA ARG A 126 17.98 -4.48 -6.97
C ARG A 126 18.71 -3.18 -6.61
N GLY A 127 19.18 -3.03 -5.37
CA GLY A 127 19.89 -1.84 -4.90
C GLY A 127 18.99 -0.63 -4.66
N VAL A 128 17.68 -0.80 -4.61
CA VAL A 128 16.70 0.25 -4.35
C VAL A 128 16.34 0.27 -2.87
N LYS A 129 16.40 1.46 -2.26
CA LYS A 129 16.22 1.62 -0.80
C LYS A 129 14.93 2.36 -0.41
N ILE A 130 14.15 2.81 -1.38
CA ILE A 130 12.92 3.57 -1.16
C ILE A 130 11.80 2.96 -1.99
N VAL A 131 10.67 2.68 -1.33
CA VAL A 131 9.41 2.34 -1.99
C VAL A 131 8.36 3.35 -1.55
N LYS A 132 7.56 3.86 -2.49
CA LYS A 132 6.53 4.87 -2.23
C LYS A 132 5.19 4.41 -2.78
N TRP A 133 4.09 4.74 -2.11
CA TRP A 133 2.72 4.51 -2.58
C TRP A 133 1.76 5.48 -1.92
N THR A 134 0.51 5.47 -2.37
CA THR A 134 -0.57 6.29 -1.79
C THR A 134 -1.58 5.43 -1.04
N PHE A 135 -2.21 6.04 -0.05
CA PHE A 135 -3.37 5.47 0.63
C PHE A 135 -4.31 6.56 1.14
N GLU A 136 -5.53 6.18 1.46
CA GLU A 136 -6.56 7.10 1.94
C GLU A 136 -6.32 7.46 3.41
N PRO A 137 -6.28 8.75 3.75
CA PRO A 137 -5.94 9.22 5.11
C PRO A 137 -6.87 8.70 6.20
N TRP A 138 -8.14 8.51 5.89
CA TRP A 138 -9.19 8.10 6.83
C TRP A 138 -9.30 6.59 7.05
N LYS A 139 -8.63 5.78 6.26
CA LYS A 139 -8.65 4.31 6.44
C LYS A 139 -7.69 3.88 7.55
N ALA A 140 -8.17 3.86 8.79
CA ALA A 140 -7.39 3.52 9.99
C ALA A 140 -6.63 2.19 9.86
N ARG A 141 -7.24 1.15 9.23
CA ARG A 141 -6.60 -0.14 8.99
C ARG A 141 -5.36 0.00 8.09
N ASN A 142 -5.45 0.81 7.03
CA ASN A 142 -4.33 1.03 6.10
C ASN A 142 -3.24 1.89 6.77
N ALA A 143 -3.63 2.91 7.53
CA ALA A 143 -2.70 3.74 8.28
C ALA A 143 -1.89 2.89 9.27
N TYR A 144 -2.56 2.08 10.10
CA TYR A 144 -1.90 1.17 11.03
C TYR A 144 -0.97 0.20 10.32
N PHE A 145 -1.43 -0.40 9.22
CA PHE A 145 -0.61 -1.33 8.44
C PHE A 145 0.65 -0.65 7.89
N ASN A 146 0.51 0.53 7.30
CA ASN A 146 1.62 1.24 6.69
C ASN A 146 2.63 1.74 7.73
N LEU A 147 2.17 2.36 8.82
CA LEU A 147 3.05 3.00 9.78
C LEU A 147 3.57 2.03 10.85
N GLU A 148 2.71 1.13 11.35
CA GLU A 148 3.08 0.23 12.47
C GLU A 148 3.57 -1.14 11.99
N LYS A 149 2.99 -1.69 10.93
CA LYS A 149 3.40 -3.03 10.46
C LYS A 149 4.53 -3.00 9.45
N LEU A 150 4.63 -1.95 8.63
CA LEU A 150 5.69 -1.80 7.64
C LEU A 150 6.76 -0.78 8.05
N GLY A 151 6.45 0.15 8.95
CA GLY A 151 7.37 1.22 9.36
C GLY A 151 7.56 2.31 8.30
N ALA A 152 6.58 2.48 7.40
CA ALA A 152 6.57 3.60 6.48
C ALA A 152 6.30 4.92 7.22
N ILE A 153 6.66 6.02 6.60
CA ILE A 153 6.40 7.38 7.09
C ILE A 153 5.48 8.13 6.13
N VAL A 154 4.84 9.19 6.61
CA VAL A 154 4.03 10.09 5.77
C VAL A 154 4.45 11.54 6.03
N SER A 155 4.69 12.29 4.96
CA SER A 155 5.07 13.70 5.00
C SER A 155 4.45 14.54 3.89
N GLU A 156 3.60 13.93 3.07
CA GLU A 156 2.97 14.57 1.91
C GLU A 156 1.48 14.22 1.87
N TYR A 157 0.63 15.23 1.75
CA TYR A 157 -0.80 15.11 1.52
C TYR A 157 -1.15 15.66 0.15
N HIS A 158 -1.92 14.91 -0.62
CA HIS A 158 -2.31 15.30 -1.97
C HIS A 158 -3.83 15.32 -2.10
N PRO A 159 -4.43 16.52 -2.15
CA PRO A 159 -5.87 16.64 -2.36
C PRO A 159 -6.26 16.14 -3.74
N ASN A 160 -7.36 15.40 -3.81
CA ASN A 160 -7.99 14.94 -5.04
C ASN A 160 -7.02 14.33 -6.07
N PHE A 161 -6.13 13.47 -5.60
CA PHE A 161 -4.98 12.96 -6.37
C PHE A 161 -5.37 12.20 -7.65
N TYR A 162 -6.42 11.38 -7.58
CA TYR A 162 -6.94 10.60 -8.71
C TYR A 162 -8.22 11.19 -9.33
N GLY A 163 -8.67 12.36 -8.88
CA GLY A 163 -9.97 12.91 -9.26
C GLY A 163 -11.10 12.32 -8.41
N VAL A 164 -12.26 12.07 -9.02
CA VAL A 164 -13.44 11.53 -8.32
C VAL A 164 -13.18 10.11 -7.86
N ASP A 165 -13.51 9.80 -6.61
CA ASP A 165 -13.47 8.43 -6.10
C ASP A 165 -14.63 7.61 -6.64
N TYR A 166 -14.35 6.69 -7.55
CA TYR A 166 -15.36 5.82 -8.18
C TYR A 166 -16.05 4.88 -7.19
N THR A 167 -15.42 4.56 -6.07
CA THR A 167 -15.99 3.65 -5.07
C THR A 167 -17.14 4.27 -4.30
N THR A 168 -17.17 5.59 -4.16
CA THR A 168 -18.27 6.34 -3.53
C THR A 168 -19.40 6.69 -4.51
N ALA A 169 -19.12 6.74 -5.80
CA ALA A 169 -20.12 7.08 -6.81
C ALA A 169 -21.13 5.95 -7.11
N SER A 170 -20.89 4.72 -6.63
CA SER A 170 -21.66 3.53 -7.05
C SER A 170 -22.75 3.08 -6.08
N THR A 171 -22.90 3.67 -4.89
CA THR A 171 -23.73 3.09 -3.82
C THR A 171 -24.98 3.89 -3.39
N GLY A 172 -25.32 5.02 -4.00
CA GLY A 172 -26.45 5.81 -3.55
C GLY A 172 -27.23 6.56 -4.63
N GLU A 173 -28.50 6.91 -4.33
CA GLU A 173 -29.39 7.73 -5.19
C GLU A 173 -28.86 9.16 -5.42
N VAL A 174 -27.88 9.61 -4.61
CA VAL A 174 -27.13 10.87 -4.81
C VAL A 174 -25.65 10.54 -4.72
N PRO A 175 -24.95 10.44 -5.86
CA PRO A 175 -23.51 10.19 -5.83
C PRO A 175 -22.82 11.44 -5.29
N ILE A 176 -22.41 11.41 -4.03
CA ILE A 176 -21.49 12.39 -3.48
C ILE A 176 -20.10 11.95 -3.89
N ALA A 177 -19.56 12.64 -4.87
CA ALA A 177 -18.19 12.44 -5.30
C ALA A 177 -17.23 13.00 -4.25
N LEU A 178 -16.76 12.14 -3.34
CA LEU A 178 -15.66 12.49 -2.44
C LEU A 178 -14.38 12.67 -3.25
N ALA A 179 -13.58 13.64 -2.86
CA ALA A 179 -12.26 13.84 -3.46
C ALA A 179 -11.35 12.66 -3.10
N SER A 180 -10.55 12.19 -4.04
CA SER A 180 -9.60 11.10 -3.82
C SER A 180 -8.32 11.58 -3.14
N ASP A 181 -8.44 12.16 -1.95
CA ASP A 181 -7.29 12.62 -1.19
C ASP A 181 -6.37 11.45 -0.80
N ARG A 182 -5.07 11.66 -0.85
CA ARG A 182 -4.07 10.64 -0.55
C ARG A 182 -2.97 11.16 0.36
N LEU A 183 -2.55 10.32 1.29
CA LEU A 183 -1.24 10.38 1.92
C LEU A 183 -0.24 9.56 1.11
N PHE A 184 0.99 10.05 0.98
CA PHE A 184 2.07 9.26 0.45
C PHE A 184 2.80 8.54 1.58
N ALA A 185 2.76 7.21 1.55
CA ALA A 185 3.64 6.38 2.36
C ALA A 185 5.01 6.31 1.69
N GLU A 186 6.05 6.68 2.41
CA GLU A 186 7.44 6.56 1.98
C GLU A 186 8.13 5.53 2.88
N TRP A 187 8.61 4.45 2.29
CA TRP A 187 9.18 3.31 2.99
C TRP A 187 10.69 3.28 2.78
N HIS A 188 11.41 3.72 3.78
CA HIS A 188 12.86 3.67 3.82
C HIS A 188 13.30 2.28 4.28
N LEU A 189 13.61 1.41 3.33
CA LEU A 189 13.77 -0.04 3.52
C LEU A 189 14.89 -0.44 4.48
N GLU A 190 15.84 0.47 4.74
CA GLU A 190 16.97 0.27 5.64
C GLU A 190 16.90 1.14 6.91
N SER A 191 15.79 1.83 7.19
CA SER A 191 15.63 2.56 8.46
C SER A 191 15.59 1.58 9.64
N ASP A 192 15.95 2.06 10.84
CA ASP A 192 16.03 1.22 12.03
C ASP A 192 14.65 0.59 12.36
N LYS A 193 13.58 1.38 12.27
CA LYS A 193 12.20 0.87 12.43
C LYS A 193 11.90 -0.28 11.47
N VAL A 194 12.20 -0.09 10.18
CA VAL A 194 11.92 -1.12 9.17
C VAL A 194 12.77 -2.36 9.38
N LYS A 195 14.04 -2.21 9.78
CA LYS A 195 14.93 -3.35 10.09
C LYS A 195 14.43 -4.15 11.28
N SER A 196 14.04 -3.49 12.38
CA SER A 196 13.46 -4.16 13.56
C SER A 196 12.19 -4.92 13.20
N LEU A 197 11.26 -4.27 12.49
CA LEU A 197 10.01 -4.92 12.07
C LEU A 197 10.25 -6.10 11.12
N ALA A 198 11.22 -5.99 10.21
CA ALA A 198 11.61 -7.08 9.32
C ALA A 198 12.22 -8.28 10.06
N ALA A 199 12.87 -8.02 11.21
CA ALA A 199 13.39 -9.06 12.10
C ALA A 199 12.30 -9.66 13.01
N GLY A 200 11.06 -9.18 12.94
CA GLY A 200 9.96 -9.61 13.81
C GLY A 200 10.00 -8.98 15.19
N GLU A 201 10.78 -7.93 15.37
CA GLU A 201 10.94 -7.19 16.63
C GLU A 201 9.95 -6.03 16.71
N SER A 202 9.63 -5.59 17.93
CA SER A 202 8.91 -4.34 18.16
C SER A 202 9.84 -3.15 17.97
N TYR A 203 9.28 -2.00 17.63
CA TYR A 203 10.00 -0.73 17.58
C TYR A 203 9.20 0.35 18.29
N ASP A 204 9.84 1.02 19.23
CA ASP A 204 9.26 2.15 19.95
C ASP A 204 9.95 3.44 19.50
N GLU A 205 9.16 4.47 19.17
CA GLU A 205 9.69 5.80 18.88
C GLU A 205 10.34 6.37 20.14
N MET A 206 11.54 6.93 20.00
CA MET A 206 12.33 7.42 21.15
C MET A 206 11.77 8.72 21.77
N ASN A 207 10.91 9.43 21.06
CA ASN A 207 10.36 10.70 21.48
C ASN A 207 8.83 10.64 21.52
N ASP A 208 8.23 11.48 22.37
CA ASP A 208 6.79 11.70 22.36
C ASP A 208 6.35 12.37 21.05
N PRO A 209 5.15 12.10 20.55
CA PRO A 209 4.63 12.76 19.37
C PRO A 209 4.44 14.26 19.62
N SER A 210 4.80 15.06 18.61
CA SER A 210 4.65 16.52 18.65
C SER A 210 3.22 16.96 18.33
N ALA A 211 2.47 16.12 17.62
CA ALA A 211 1.05 16.32 17.32
C ALA A 211 0.36 14.98 17.06
N GLU A 212 -0.95 14.99 17.18
CA GLU A 212 -1.83 13.86 16.87
C GLU A 212 -2.92 14.32 15.93
N ILE A 213 -3.29 13.48 14.95
CA ILE A 213 -4.43 13.71 14.05
C ILE A 213 -5.37 12.52 14.17
N ALA A 214 -6.53 12.73 14.80
CA ALA A 214 -7.55 11.71 14.93
C ALA A 214 -8.25 11.47 13.57
N VAL A 215 -8.67 10.23 13.34
CA VAL A 215 -9.52 9.86 12.20
C VAL A 215 -10.78 9.17 12.70
N VAL A 216 -11.84 9.18 11.90
CA VAL A 216 -13.07 8.49 12.23
C VAL A 216 -12.83 6.98 12.28
N ALA A 217 -13.36 6.31 13.29
CA ALA A 217 -13.18 4.87 13.47
C ALA A 217 -13.82 4.06 12.33
N ASP A 218 -15.02 4.46 11.91
CA ASP A 218 -15.76 3.84 10.81
C ASP A 218 -16.11 4.87 9.72
N TRP A 219 -15.21 5.01 8.78
CA TRP A 219 -15.40 5.88 7.63
C TRP A 219 -16.53 5.44 6.71
N SER A 220 -16.71 4.14 6.51
CA SER A 220 -17.72 3.62 5.59
C SER A 220 -19.13 3.96 6.08
N ASN A 221 -19.39 3.74 7.36
CA ASN A 221 -20.66 4.11 7.97
C ASN A 221 -20.88 5.63 7.93
N LEU A 222 -19.83 6.44 8.17
CA LEU A 222 -19.96 7.91 8.07
C LEU A 222 -20.36 8.35 6.66
N VAL A 223 -19.76 7.77 5.62
CA VAL A 223 -20.10 8.10 4.22
C VAL A 223 -21.52 7.68 3.86
N GLU A 224 -21.97 6.54 4.37
CA GLU A 224 -23.32 6.01 4.11
C GLU A 224 -24.40 6.80 4.86
N ASP A 225 -24.17 7.08 6.15
CA ASP A 225 -25.18 7.69 7.04
C ASP A 225 -25.22 9.22 6.93
N ASP A 226 -24.06 9.87 6.80
CA ASP A 226 -23.95 11.35 6.72
C ASP A 226 -22.83 11.78 5.77
N PRO A 227 -23.08 11.76 4.46
CA PRO A 227 -22.11 12.16 3.46
C PRO A 227 -21.60 13.60 3.60
N VAL A 228 -22.41 14.51 4.16
CA VAL A 228 -22.01 15.91 4.40
C VAL A 228 -20.97 15.97 5.53
N ALA A 229 -21.17 15.21 6.60
CA ALA A 229 -20.19 15.08 7.66
C ALA A 229 -18.92 14.40 7.15
N ALA A 230 -19.00 13.43 6.22
CA ALA A 230 -17.83 12.81 5.59
C ALA A 230 -16.99 13.82 4.81
N ILE A 231 -17.63 14.71 4.03
CA ILE A 231 -16.92 15.80 3.32
C ILE A 231 -16.24 16.73 4.33
N ALA A 232 -16.96 17.15 5.38
CA ALA A 232 -16.40 18.04 6.40
C ALA A 232 -15.19 17.41 7.11
N GLU A 233 -15.26 16.12 7.40
CA GLU A 233 -14.17 15.35 8.00
C GLU A 233 -12.97 15.23 7.06
N GLN A 234 -13.18 14.98 5.77
CA GLN A 234 -12.13 14.97 4.77
C GLN A 234 -11.42 16.33 4.70
N GLU A 235 -12.17 17.43 4.69
CA GLU A 235 -11.60 18.78 4.71
C GLU A 235 -10.86 19.10 6.01
N ARG A 236 -11.33 18.58 7.15
CA ARG A 236 -10.63 18.72 8.44
C ARG A 236 -9.28 18.02 8.39
N LEU A 237 -9.26 16.75 7.96
CA LEU A 237 -8.04 15.96 7.84
C LEU A 237 -7.03 16.63 6.90
N ARG A 238 -7.50 17.13 5.75
CA ARG A 238 -6.65 17.88 4.81
C ARG A 238 -5.96 19.05 5.49
N ARG A 239 -6.73 19.91 6.15
CA ARG A 239 -6.16 21.10 6.83
C ARG A 239 -5.16 20.72 7.91
N GLU A 240 -5.46 19.69 8.70
CA GLU A 240 -4.58 19.26 9.80
C GLU A 240 -3.27 18.66 9.29
N PHE A 241 -3.33 17.80 8.28
CA PHE A 241 -2.12 17.22 7.67
C PHE A 241 -1.28 18.27 6.95
N GLU A 242 -1.89 19.15 6.16
CA GLU A 242 -1.16 20.22 5.47
C GLU A 242 -0.47 21.16 6.46
N ALA A 243 -1.15 21.54 7.53
CA ALA A 243 -0.57 22.37 8.58
C ALA A 243 0.60 21.65 9.29
N ALA A 244 0.42 20.39 9.66
CA ALA A 244 1.46 19.61 10.32
C ALA A 244 2.71 19.48 9.44
N PHE A 245 2.54 19.12 8.16
CA PHE A 245 3.65 18.97 7.22
C PHE A 245 4.32 20.29 6.89
N ALA A 246 3.58 21.40 6.82
CA ALA A 246 4.16 22.75 6.66
C ALA A 246 5.06 23.14 7.86
N HIS A 247 4.80 22.60 9.05
CA HIS A 247 5.65 22.77 10.24
C HIS A 247 6.80 21.74 10.31
N GLY A 248 6.98 20.91 9.27
CA GLY A 248 8.05 19.91 9.19
C GLY A 248 7.80 18.67 10.05
N LEU A 249 6.55 18.43 10.47
CA LEU A 249 6.20 17.19 11.17
C LEU A 249 6.09 16.02 10.17
N ILE A 250 6.37 14.82 10.65
CA ILE A 250 6.31 13.58 9.88
C ILE A 250 5.46 12.58 10.65
N GLY A 251 4.46 11.99 10.01
CA GLY A 251 3.70 10.90 10.58
C GLY A 251 4.52 9.61 10.57
N ARG A 252 4.85 9.10 11.76
CA ARG A 252 5.65 7.88 11.94
C ARG A 252 4.96 6.80 12.75
N GLY A 253 3.83 7.14 13.39
CA GLY A 253 3.08 6.22 14.21
C GLY A 253 1.57 6.31 13.99
N PHE A 254 0.85 5.26 14.40
CA PHE A 254 -0.59 5.21 14.36
C PHE A 254 -1.14 4.39 15.54
N VAL A 255 -1.98 5.01 16.34
CA VAL A 255 -2.72 4.32 17.41
C VAL A 255 -3.99 3.73 16.83
N ARG A 256 -4.11 2.40 16.91
CA ARG A 256 -5.35 1.70 16.56
C ARG A 256 -6.22 1.63 17.81
N ASP A 257 -7.23 2.47 17.85
CA ASP A 257 -8.25 2.52 18.89
C ASP A 257 -9.62 2.39 18.24
N ASP A 258 -10.53 1.62 18.82
CA ASP A 258 -11.84 1.35 18.23
C ASP A 258 -12.77 2.60 18.27
N SER A 259 -12.45 3.58 19.10
CA SER A 259 -13.24 4.81 19.27
C SER A 259 -12.55 6.06 18.73
N SER A 260 -11.23 6.11 18.76
CA SER A 260 -10.43 7.30 18.41
C SER A 260 -9.07 6.94 17.82
N PRO A 261 -9.04 6.26 16.66
CA PRO A 261 -7.78 5.97 15.99
C PRO A 261 -7.11 7.28 15.54
N LYS A 262 -5.77 7.33 15.61
CA LYS A 262 -5.04 8.56 15.33
C LYS A 262 -3.63 8.35 14.80
N TYR A 263 -3.20 9.28 13.97
CA TYR A 263 -1.82 9.39 13.54
C TYR A 263 -0.99 10.08 14.63
N LEU A 264 0.25 9.63 14.79
CA LEU A 264 1.26 10.26 15.64
C LEU A 264 2.31 10.93 14.75
N LEU A 265 2.50 12.25 14.94
CA LEU A 265 3.41 13.06 14.15
C LEU A 265 4.56 13.57 15.01
N PHE A 266 5.76 13.55 14.43
CA PHE A 266 7.03 13.83 15.12
C PHE A 266 7.84 14.85 14.32
N LYS A 267 8.77 15.52 14.98
CA LYS A 267 9.81 16.33 14.35
C LYS A 267 10.97 15.48 13.85
#